data_03f0ff76dbbd8e93e142ec423c02b4b0
#
_entry.id   03f0ff76dbbd8e93e142ec423c02b4b0
#
_cell.length_a   1.000
_cell.length_b   1.000
_cell.length_c   1.000
_cell.angle_alpha   90.00
_cell.angle_beta   90.00
_cell.angle_gamma   90.00
#
_symmetry.space_group_name_H-M   'P 1'
#
loop_
_entity.id
_entity.type
_entity.pdbx_description
1 polymer ?
#
loop_
_entity_poly.entity_id
_entity_poly.type
_entity_poly.pdbx_seq_one_letter_code
_entity_poly.pdbx_strand_id
1 'polypeptide(L)'
;MCIRDRLAVMKGSSLEGMDTPSGINLSLGGSDVKSALKTLTGVLAGKTVCVQTATIHQNFLDSGDVGSVNVRTYKTQDEVNLDLVAGRCDAALAAAVAFTDYAEKSGKSVVLVGPTFSGGAFGNGVGVGARQASDSTIGKRDAQLLKDFNAAIDTARKQGKISELAIKWFGFDASM
;
A
#
# COMPACT_ATOMS: atom_id res chain seq x y z
N MET A 1 3.67 0.08 11.63
CA MET A 1 4.50 0.23 10.42
C MET A 1 3.56 0.59 9.28
N CYS A 2 3.59 1.82 8.79
CA CYS A 2 2.83 2.22 7.61
C CYS A 2 3.58 1.74 6.37
N ILE A 3 3.12 0.67 5.77
CA ILE A 3 3.51 0.33 4.41
C ILE A 3 2.90 1.43 3.55
N ARG A 4 3.72 2.14 2.80
CA ARG A 4 3.26 3.23 1.94
C ARG A 4 2.64 2.62 0.69
N ASP A 5 1.33 2.40 0.73
CA ASP A 5 0.58 1.96 -0.44
C ASP A 5 0.56 3.09 -1.46
N ARG A 6 0.96 2.82 -2.70
CA ARG A 6 1.07 3.81 -3.77
C ARG A 6 0.75 3.23 -5.14
N LEU A 7 0.44 4.12 -6.05
CA LEU A 7 0.45 3.80 -7.46
C LEU A 7 1.89 3.75 -7.99
N ALA A 8 2.11 2.85 -8.93
CA ALA A 8 3.35 2.75 -9.69
C ALA A 8 3.03 2.78 -11.20
N VAL A 9 3.89 3.41 -11.96
CA VAL A 9 3.80 3.53 -13.41
C VAL A 9 5.17 3.28 -14.05
N MET A 10 5.19 3.01 -15.35
CA MET A 10 6.45 3.02 -16.09
C MET A 10 6.97 4.45 -16.24
N LYS A 11 8.29 4.62 -16.10
CA LYS A 11 8.95 5.89 -16.41
C LYS A 11 8.64 6.31 -17.85
N GLY A 12 8.36 7.58 -18.06
CA GLY A 12 7.96 8.14 -19.35
C GLY A 12 6.47 7.95 -19.67
N SER A 13 5.67 7.35 -18.79
CA SER A 13 4.22 7.26 -18.99
C SER A 13 3.53 8.62 -18.80
N SER A 14 2.34 8.76 -19.36
CA SER A 14 1.51 9.97 -19.20
C SER A 14 1.09 10.24 -17.75
N LEU A 15 1.24 9.26 -16.86
CA LEU A 15 0.89 9.36 -15.45
C LEU A 15 2.07 9.70 -14.54
N GLU A 16 3.31 9.77 -15.07
CA GLU A 16 4.51 10.04 -14.27
C GLU A 16 4.46 11.41 -13.56
N GLY A 17 3.86 12.41 -14.19
CA GLY A 17 3.71 13.77 -13.65
C GLY A 17 2.45 13.99 -12.82
N MET A 18 1.84 12.96 -12.27
CA MET A 18 0.61 13.09 -11.47
C MET A 18 0.83 14.00 -10.26
N ASP A 19 0.20 15.18 -10.31
CA ASP A 19 0.23 16.15 -9.21
C ASP A 19 -0.86 15.82 -8.18
N THR A 20 -0.43 15.27 -7.05
CA THR A 20 -1.31 14.91 -5.93
C THR A 20 -0.62 15.25 -4.61
N PRO A 21 -1.37 15.41 -3.51
CA PRO A 21 -0.79 15.52 -2.18
C PRO A 21 0.16 14.36 -1.86
N SER A 22 1.17 14.60 -1.04
CA SER A 22 2.17 13.59 -0.68
C SER A 22 1.59 12.37 0.05
N GLY A 23 0.47 12.54 0.76
CA GLY A 23 -0.23 11.47 1.45
C GLY A 23 -1.67 11.83 1.75
N ILE A 24 -2.54 10.83 1.76
CA ILE A 24 -3.93 10.96 2.16
C ILE A 24 -4.30 9.89 3.19
N ASN A 25 -5.03 10.30 4.22
CA ASN A 25 -5.60 9.38 5.19
C ASN A 25 -7.12 9.33 4.99
N LEU A 26 -7.60 8.24 4.43
CA LEU A 26 -9.02 8.07 4.07
C LEU A 26 -9.96 8.08 5.29
N SER A 27 -9.46 7.78 6.49
CA SER A 27 -10.26 7.83 7.72
C SER A 27 -10.60 9.26 8.16
N LEU A 28 -9.84 10.27 7.73
CA LEU A 28 -10.05 11.66 8.15
C LEU A 28 -11.19 12.35 7.39
N GLY A 29 -11.51 11.92 6.17
CA GLY A 29 -12.68 12.35 5.40
C GLY A 29 -12.79 13.84 5.09
N GLY A 30 -11.73 14.62 5.23
CA GLY A 30 -11.71 16.08 5.03
C GLY A 30 -11.78 16.52 3.57
N SER A 31 -11.78 17.84 3.35
CA SER A 31 -11.74 18.46 2.02
C SER A 31 -10.55 18.00 1.18
N ASP A 32 -9.39 17.81 1.83
CA ASP A 32 -8.15 17.44 1.18
C ASP A 32 -8.20 16.00 0.63
N VAL A 33 -8.83 15.07 1.39
CA VAL A 33 -9.07 13.69 0.93
C VAL A 33 -9.99 13.71 -0.29
N LYS A 34 -11.10 14.46 -0.23
CA LYS A 34 -12.04 14.58 -1.36
C LYS A 34 -11.38 15.18 -2.59
N SER A 35 -10.57 16.21 -2.41
CA SER A 35 -9.82 16.85 -3.50
C SER A 35 -8.83 15.88 -4.15
N ALA A 36 -8.07 15.14 -3.34
CA ALA A 36 -7.13 14.16 -3.82
C ALA A 36 -7.81 13.01 -4.57
N LEU A 37 -8.92 12.47 -4.04
CA LEU A 37 -9.70 11.45 -4.72
C LEU A 37 -10.30 11.95 -6.03
N LYS A 38 -10.79 13.20 -6.07
CA LYS A 38 -11.27 13.82 -7.31
C LYS A 38 -10.18 13.94 -8.37
N THR A 39 -8.96 14.33 -7.97
CA THR A 39 -7.81 14.39 -8.87
C THR A 39 -7.48 13.00 -9.41
N LEU A 40 -7.41 11.99 -8.54
CA LEU A 40 -7.18 10.59 -8.93
C LEU A 40 -8.25 10.09 -9.90
N THR A 41 -9.54 10.37 -9.61
CA THR A 41 -10.66 10.04 -10.51
C THR A 41 -10.45 10.61 -11.91
N GLY A 42 -10.04 11.86 -12.02
CA GLY A 42 -9.78 12.49 -13.32
C GLY A 42 -8.61 11.89 -14.07
N VAL A 43 -7.52 11.63 -13.36
CA VAL A 43 -6.27 11.11 -13.95
C VAL A 43 -6.39 9.63 -14.33
N LEU A 44 -7.10 8.84 -13.53
CA LEU A 44 -7.27 7.40 -13.75
C LEU A 44 -8.47 7.04 -14.63
N ALA A 45 -9.28 8.02 -15.04
CA ALA A 45 -10.45 7.78 -15.87
C ALA A 45 -10.09 7.00 -17.15
N GLY A 46 -10.72 5.84 -17.34
CA GLY A 46 -10.50 4.96 -18.50
C GLY A 46 -9.14 4.26 -18.54
N LYS A 47 -8.28 4.45 -17.52
CA LYS A 47 -6.98 3.78 -17.41
C LYS A 47 -7.14 2.36 -16.89
N THR A 48 -6.21 1.49 -17.28
CA THR A 48 -6.11 0.13 -16.74
C THR A 48 -5.19 0.14 -15.52
N VAL A 49 -5.75 -0.14 -14.35
CA VAL A 49 -5.00 -0.26 -13.09
C VAL A 49 -4.91 -1.72 -12.70
N CYS A 50 -3.69 -2.23 -12.59
CA CYS A 50 -3.39 -3.62 -12.24
C CYS A 50 -3.21 -3.79 -10.74
N VAL A 51 -3.72 -4.88 -10.18
CA VAL A 51 -3.73 -5.13 -8.75
C VAL A 51 -3.76 -6.63 -8.45
N GLN A 52 -3.17 -7.03 -7.32
CA GLN A 52 -3.31 -8.41 -6.86
C GLN A 52 -4.73 -8.65 -6.32
N THR A 53 -5.34 -9.79 -6.70
CA THR A 53 -6.67 -10.17 -6.28
C THR A 53 -6.77 -10.41 -4.77
N ALA A 54 -7.95 -10.20 -4.21
CA ALA A 54 -8.26 -10.39 -2.79
C ALA A 54 -7.37 -9.55 -1.84
N THR A 55 -6.96 -8.36 -2.28
CA THR A 55 -6.20 -7.40 -1.48
C THR A 55 -7.04 -6.17 -1.12
N ILE A 56 -6.58 -5.41 -0.13
CA ILE A 56 -7.14 -4.10 0.22
C ILE A 56 -7.06 -3.12 -0.96
N HIS A 57 -6.05 -3.27 -1.82
CA HIS A 57 -5.85 -2.46 -3.02
C HIS A 57 -6.96 -2.69 -4.05
N GLN A 58 -7.31 -3.97 -4.30
CA GLN A 58 -8.45 -4.30 -5.15
C GLN A 58 -9.75 -3.72 -4.57
N ASN A 59 -10.01 -3.94 -3.28
CA ASN A 59 -11.21 -3.43 -2.63
C ASN A 59 -11.34 -1.91 -2.74
N PHE A 60 -10.23 -1.17 -2.65
CA PHE A 60 -10.22 0.27 -2.82
C PHE A 60 -10.56 0.69 -4.27
N LEU A 61 -10.02 0.01 -5.27
CA LEU A 61 -10.34 0.30 -6.67
C LEU A 61 -11.80 -0.03 -6.99
N ASP A 62 -12.31 -1.12 -6.44
CA ASP A 62 -13.70 -1.59 -6.63
C ASP A 62 -14.74 -0.75 -5.85
N SER A 63 -14.31 0.02 -4.82
CA SER A 63 -15.21 0.88 -4.03
C SER A 63 -15.84 2.02 -4.84
N GLY A 64 -15.19 2.41 -5.96
CA GLY A 64 -15.61 3.55 -6.76
C GLY A 64 -15.07 4.90 -6.25
N ASP A 65 -14.29 4.93 -5.17
CA ASP A 65 -13.73 6.17 -4.59
C ASP A 65 -12.82 6.92 -5.59
N VAL A 66 -12.22 6.20 -6.53
CA VAL A 66 -11.38 6.74 -7.61
C VAL A 66 -12.09 6.75 -8.97
N GLY A 67 -13.43 6.67 -8.97
CA GLY A 67 -14.25 6.68 -10.17
C GLY A 67 -14.13 5.40 -11.01
N SER A 68 -14.44 5.51 -12.31
CA SER A 68 -14.41 4.37 -13.23
C SER A 68 -13.01 4.11 -13.74
N VAL A 69 -12.34 3.13 -13.19
CA VAL A 69 -11.06 2.60 -13.67
C VAL A 69 -11.26 1.18 -14.22
N ASN A 70 -10.45 0.79 -15.19
CA ASN A 70 -10.44 -0.60 -15.66
C ASN A 70 -9.56 -1.43 -14.75
N VAL A 71 -10.14 -2.07 -13.73
CA VAL A 71 -9.40 -2.89 -12.78
C VAL A 71 -9.03 -4.22 -13.43
N ARG A 72 -7.73 -4.55 -13.44
CA ARG A 72 -7.23 -5.85 -13.89
C ARG A 72 -6.56 -6.57 -12.72
N THR A 73 -7.06 -7.75 -12.38
CA THR A 73 -6.61 -8.52 -11.22
C THR A 73 -5.70 -9.68 -11.62
N TYR A 74 -4.73 -9.99 -10.76
CA TYR A 74 -3.75 -11.07 -10.93
C TYR A 74 -3.66 -11.90 -9.65
N LYS A 75 -3.24 -13.14 -9.75
CA LYS A 75 -3.07 -14.02 -8.57
C LYS A 75 -1.89 -13.62 -7.70
N THR A 76 -0.83 -13.08 -8.31
CA THR A 76 0.40 -12.73 -7.62
C THR A 76 0.83 -11.29 -7.94
N GLN A 77 1.58 -10.68 -7.03
CA GLN A 77 2.18 -9.37 -7.25
C GLN A 77 3.23 -9.40 -8.38
N ASP A 78 3.92 -10.51 -8.56
CA ASP A 78 4.90 -10.66 -9.65
C ASP A 78 4.23 -10.56 -11.03
N GLU A 79 3.04 -11.13 -11.19
CA GLU A 79 2.26 -10.99 -12.44
C GLU A 79 1.83 -9.54 -12.67
N VAL A 80 1.42 -8.82 -11.62
CA VAL A 80 1.14 -7.37 -11.70
C VAL A 80 2.37 -6.60 -12.18
N ASN A 81 3.53 -6.87 -11.60
CA ASN A 81 4.78 -6.20 -11.94
C ASN A 81 5.20 -6.49 -13.40
N LEU A 82 5.08 -7.75 -13.82
CA LEU A 82 5.38 -8.16 -15.20
C LEU A 82 4.48 -7.44 -16.21
N ASP A 83 3.18 -7.33 -15.93
CA ASP A 83 2.24 -6.67 -16.84
C ASP A 83 2.40 -5.15 -16.84
N LEU A 84 2.77 -4.55 -15.70
CA LEU A 84 3.11 -3.13 -15.63
C LEU A 84 4.31 -2.81 -16.54
N VAL A 85 5.41 -3.55 -16.42
CA VAL A 85 6.62 -3.29 -17.23
C VAL A 85 6.47 -3.69 -18.71
N ALA A 86 5.50 -4.55 -19.01
CA ALA A 86 5.13 -4.90 -20.39
C ALA A 86 4.19 -3.87 -21.04
N GLY A 87 3.77 -2.82 -20.30
CA GLY A 87 2.85 -1.80 -20.80
C GLY A 87 1.41 -2.27 -20.97
N ARG A 88 1.02 -3.39 -20.34
CA ARG A 88 -0.35 -3.90 -20.37
C ARG A 88 -1.23 -3.30 -19.27
N CYS A 89 -0.63 -2.55 -18.34
CA CYS A 89 -1.27 -1.72 -17.34
C CYS A 89 -0.78 -0.28 -17.50
N ASP A 90 -1.67 0.70 -17.38
CA ASP A 90 -1.28 2.11 -17.29
C ASP A 90 -0.64 2.43 -15.94
N ALA A 91 -1.17 1.80 -14.89
CA ALA A 91 -0.67 1.89 -13.52
C ALA A 91 -0.87 0.56 -12.78
N ALA A 92 -0.21 0.42 -11.63
CA ALA A 92 -0.47 -0.64 -10.68
C ALA A 92 -0.57 -0.08 -9.26
N LEU A 93 -1.35 -0.72 -8.39
CA LEU A 93 -1.54 -0.31 -7.00
C LEU A 93 -1.12 -1.43 -6.06
N ALA A 94 -0.16 -1.16 -5.18
CA ALA A 94 0.32 -2.08 -4.16
C ALA A 94 1.13 -1.34 -3.07
N ALA A 95 1.66 -2.08 -2.11
CA ALA A 95 2.68 -1.57 -1.20
C ALA A 95 3.92 -1.12 -2.01
N ALA A 96 4.42 0.08 -1.74
CA ALA A 96 5.53 0.69 -2.49
C ALA A 96 6.76 -0.22 -2.63
N VAL A 97 7.07 -0.98 -1.57
CA VAL A 97 8.20 -1.92 -1.56
C VAL A 97 8.10 -3.01 -2.64
N ALA A 98 6.89 -3.42 -3.01
CA ALA A 98 6.69 -4.44 -4.04
C ALA A 98 7.16 -3.96 -5.42
N PHE A 99 7.11 -2.67 -5.67
CA PHE A 99 7.56 -2.06 -6.92
C PHE A 99 9.04 -1.70 -6.89
N THR A 100 9.54 -1.16 -5.78
CA THR A 100 10.97 -0.78 -5.65
C THR A 100 11.87 -2.00 -5.74
N ASP A 101 11.55 -3.08 -5.02
CA ASP A 101 12.28 -4.34 -5.10
C ASP A 101 12.28 -4.93 -6.52
N TYR A 102 11.14 -4.87 -7.20
CA TYR A 102 11.03 -5.38 -8.57
C TYR A 102 11.85 -4.52 -9.55
N ALA A 103 11.76 -3.19 -9.44
CA ALA A 103 12.53 -2.27 -10.28
C ALA A 103 14.03 -2.48 -10.13
N GLU A 104 14.51 -2.64 -8.89
CA GLU A 104 15.92 -2.91 -8.58
C GLU A 104 16.40 -4.23 -9.19
N LYS A 105 15.64 -5.32 -8.98
CA LYS A 105 15.99 -6.66 -9.46
C LYS A 105 15.92 -6.81 -10.98
N SER A 106 14.95 -6.15 -11.61
CA SER A 106 14.70 -6.28 -13.06
C SER A 106 15.44 -5.25 -13.90
N GLY A 107 16.00 -4.20 -13.30
CA GLY A 107 16.57 -3.05 -14.00
C GLY A 107 15.53 -2.22 -14.78
N LYS A 108 14.25 -2.41 -14.49
CA LYS A 108 13.15 -1.68 -15.14
C LYS A 108 12.84 -0.37 -14.43
N SER A 109 12.57 0.66 -15.21
CA SER A 109 12.28 1.99 -14.69
C SER A 109 10.81 2.11 -14.29
N VAL A 110 10.47 1.66 -13.09
CA VAL A 110 9.16 1.84 -12.46
C VAL A 110 9.25 3.04 -11.52
N VAL A 111 8.25 3.91 -11.56
CA VAL A 111 8.19 5.15 -10.76
C VAL A 111 6.95 5.11 -9.88
N LEU A 112 7.13 5.42 -8.60
CA LEU A 112 6.02 5.61 -7.68
C LEU A 112 5.38 6.97 -7.90
N VAL A 113 4.08 7.01 -8.10
CA VAL A 113 3.31 8.24 -8.35
C VAL A 113 2.10 8.34 -7.43
N GLY A 114 1.48 9.52 -7.41
CA GLY A 114 0.31 9.76 -6.59
C GLY A 114 0.61 9.83 -5.10
N PRO A 115 -0.44 9.93 -4.27
CA PRO A 115 -0.29 10.02 -2.81
C PRO A 115 0.11 8.68 -2.21
N THR A 116 0.67 8.70 -1.00
CA THR A 116 0.66 7.54 -0.12
C THR A 116 -0.72 7.40 0.51
N PHE A 117 -1.28 6.20 0.46
CA PHE A 117 -2.57 5.90 1.06
C PHE A 117 -2.43 5.37 2.48
N SER A 118 -3.34 5.78 3.37
CA SER A 118 -3.49 5.26 4.73
C SER A 118 -4.93 5.43 5.22
N GLY A 119 -5.30 4.75 6.29
CA GLY A 119 -6.64 4.80 6.84
C GLY A 119 -7.71 4.19 5.92
N GLY A 120 -8.97 4.17 6.35
CA GLY A 120 -10.05 3.59 5.58
C GLY A 120 -9.75 2.16 5.12
N ALA A 121 -9.86 1.91 3.83
CA ALA A 121 -9.57 0.60 3.23
C ALA A 121 -8.11 0.13 3.43
N PHE A 122 -7.16 1.06 3.56
CA PHE A 122 -5.73 0.75 3.74
C PHE A 122 -5.34 0.51 5.21
N GLY A 123 -6.23 0.79 6.16
CA GLY A 123 -5.94 0.65 7.58
C GLY A 123 -4.83 1.57 8.09
N ASN A 124 -4.35 1.28 9.30
CA ASN A 124 -3.31 2.10 9.97
C ASN A 124 -1.93 1.43 9.93
N GLY A 125 -1.72 0.51 9.02
CA GLY A 125 -0.45 -0.20 8.84
C GLY A 125 -0.55 -1.70 9.09
N VAL A 126 0.60 -2.36 9.12
CA VAL A 126 0.72 -3.81 9.32
C VAL A 126 0.79 -4.13 10.81
N GLY A 127 0.03 -5.11 11.23
CA GLY A 127 0.00 -5.62 12.60
C GLY A 127 0.23 -7.12 12.67
N VAL A 128 0.45 -7.62 13.88
CA VAL A 128 0.51 -9.05 14.16
C VAL A 128 -0.93 -9.57 14.35
N GLY A 129 -1.32 -10.54 13.53
CA GLY A 129 -2.59 -11.25 13.69
C GLY A 129 -2.48 -12.37 14.71
N ALA A 130 -3.42 -12.43 15.64
CA ALA A 130 -3.57 -13.52 16.58
C ALA A 130 -5.02 -14.00 16.59
N ARG A 131 -5.25 -15.23 17.07
CA ARG A 131 -6.62 -15.71 17.28
C ARG A 131 -7.32 -14.86 18.34
N GLN A 132 -8.62 -14.68 18.15
CA GLN A 132 -9.42 -13.94 19.13
C GLN A 132 -9.33 -14.61 20.51
N ALA A 133 -9.17 -13.79 21.55
CA ALA A 133 -9.15 -14.26 22.92
C ALA A 133 -10.46 -15.00 23.25
N SER A 134 -10.33 -16.11 23.96
CA SER A 134 -11.44 -16.90 24.47
C SER A 134 -11.09 -17.45 25.86
N ASP A 135 -12.07 -17.99 26.57
CA ASP A 135 -11.85 -18.61 27.90
C ASP A 135 -11.10 -19.94 27.83
N SER A 136 -10.88 -20.47 26.63
CA SER A 136 -10.05 -21.67 26.45
C SER A 136 -8.58 -21.41 26.81
N THR A 137 -7.86 -22.46 27.19
CA THR A 137 -6.41 -22.38 27.47
C THR A 137 -5.63 -21.79 26.29
N ILE A 138 -5.99 -22.16 25.06
CA ILE A 138 -5.37 -21.64 23.84
C ILE A 138 -5.66 -20.14 23.68
N GLY A 139 -6.91 -19.71 23.87
CA GLY A 139 -7.27 -18.30 23.77
C GLY A 139 -6.58 -17.42 24.79
N LYS A 140 -6.41 -17.90 26.03
CA LYS A 140 -5.65 -17.18 27.08
C LYS A 140 -4.17 -17.06 26.71
N ARG A 141 -3.56 -18.13 26.19
CA ARG A 141 -2.17 -18.12 25.73
C ARG A 141 -1.99 -17.12 24.57
N ASP A 142 -2.90 -17.11 23.59
CA ASP A 142 -2.81 -16.22 22.44
C ASP A 142 -3.03 -14.75 22.84
N ALA A 143 -3.88 -14.48 23.83
CA ALA A 143 -4.03 -13.14 24.42
C ALA A 143 -2.75 -12.66 25.12
N GLN A 144 -2.05 -13.55 25.84
CA GLN A 144 -0.76 -13.21 26.45
C GLN A 144 0.31 -12.96 25.37
N LEU A 145 0.38 -13.83 24.36
CA LEU A 145 1.31 -13.67 23.24
C LEU A 145 1.12 -12.33 22.52
N LEU A 146 -0.13 -11.89 22.32
CA LEU A 146 -0.43 -10.59 21.72
C LEU A 146 0.09 -9.42 22.57
N LYS A 147 -0.06 -9.50 23.91
CA LYS A 147 0.50 -8.50 24.82
C LYS A 147 2.03 -8.44 24.72
N ASP A 148 2.68 -9.60 24.67
CA ASP A 148 4.14 -9.69 24.57
C ASP A 148 4.64 -9.11 23.23
N PHE A 149 3.96 -9.40 22.12
CA PHE A 149 4.26 -8.79 20.81
C PHE A 149 4.09 -7.27 20.82
N ASN A 150 3.00 -6.76 21.40
CA ASN A 150 2.78 -5.32 21.49
C ASN A 150 3.87 -4.64 22.31
N ALA A 151 4.26 -5.20 23.45
CA ALA A 151 5.34 -4.69 24.29
C ALA A 151 6.70 -4.70 23.57
N ALA A 152 6.99 -5.77 22.81
CA ALA A 152 8.21 -5.87 22.01
C ALA A 152 8.23 -4.83 20.86
N ILE A 153 7.11 -4.67 20.15
CA ILE A 153 6.97 -3.67 19.09
C ILE A 153 7.15 -2.25 19.63
N ASP A 154 6.51 -1.94 20.77
CA ASP A 154 6.64 -0.63 21.41
C ASP A 154 8.07 -0.34 21.86
N THR A 155 8.76 -1.35 22.39
CA THR A 155 10.18 -1.24 22.76
C THR A 155 11.04 -0.99 21.52
N ALA A 156 10.86 -1.76 20.45
CA ALA A 156 11.61 -1.61 19.22
C ALA A 156 11.35 -0.23 18.56
N ARG A 157 10.10 0.27 18.66
CA ARG A 157 9.74 1.61 18.17
C ARG A 157 10.46 2.70 18.98
N LYS A 158 10.42 2.63 20.33
CA LYS A 158 11.08 3.60 21.21
C LYS A 158 12.60 3.63 21.02
N GLN A 159 13.20 2.49 20.70
CA GLN A 159 14.64 2.37 20.40
C GLN A 159 15.01 2.80 18.98
N GLY A 160 14.06 3.21 18.13
CA GLY A 160 14.29 3.54 16.73
C GLY A 160 14.63 2.34 15.83
N LYS A 161 14.54 1.11 16.37
CA LYS A 161 14.96 -0.10 15.64
C LYS A 161 14.08 -0.39 14.43
N ILE A 162 12.79 -0.07 14.51
CA ILE A 162 11.87 -0.26 13.37
C ILE A 162 12.24 0.70 12.24
N SER A 163 12.53 1.97 12.54
CA SER A 163 12.99 2.96 11.57
C SER A 163 14.31 2.54 10.91
N GLU A 164 15.31 2.15 11.72
CA GLU A 164 16.60 1.66 11.23
C GLU A 164 16.43 0.50 10.23
N LEU A 165 15.64 -0.51 10.61
CA LEU A 165 15.39 -1.66 9.75
C LEU A 165 14.59 -1.30 8.50
N ALA A 166 13.60 -0.40 8.62
CA ALA A 166 12.84 0.06 7.48
C ALA A 166 13.73 0.77 6.45
N ILE A 167 14.58 1.69 6.89
CA ILE A 167 15.54 2.38 6.00
C ILE A 167 16.51 1.38 5.37
N LYS A 168 17.02 0.43 6.17
CA LYS A 168 17.98 -0.58 5.67
C LYS A 168 17.39 -1.45 4.57
N TRP A 169 16.14 -1.91 4.75
CA TRP A 169 15.57 -2.93 3.86
C TRP A 169 14.67 -2.35 2.77
N PHE A 170 14.08 -1.18 2.97
CA PHE A 170 13.12 -0.56 2.05
C PHE A 170 13.63 0.75 1.44
N GLY A 171 14.78 1.27 1.89
CA GLY A 171 15.31 2.55 1.43
C GLY A 171 14.57 3.78 1.96
N PHE A 172 13.52 3.61 2.78
CA PHE A 172 12.76 4.70 3.38
C PHE A 172 12.23 4.32 4.77
N ASP A 173 11.91 5.31 5.60
CA ASP A 173 11.31 5.07 6.91
C ASP A 173 9.84 4.69 6.79
N ALA A 174 9.51 3.43 7.05
CA ALA A 174 8.16 2.90 7.09
C ALA A 174 7.60 2.80 8.53
N SER A 175 8.27 3.38 9.53
CA SER A 175 7.88 3.28 10.94
C SER A 175 6.79 4.27 11.36
N MET A 176 6.57 5.30 10.56
CA MET A 176 5.60 6.38 10.81
C MET A 176 4.22 6.04 10.28
#